data_fcfef842e16000335dc4b5da68ce5094
#
_entry.id   fcfef842e16000335dc4b5da68ce5094
#
_cell.length_a   1.000
_cell.length_b   1.000
_cell.length_c   1.000
_cell.angle_alpha   90.00
_cell.angle_beta   90.00
_cell.angle_gamma   90.00
#
_symmetry.space_group_name_H-M   'P 1'
#
loop_
_entity.id
_entity.type
_entity.pdbx_description
1 polymer ?
#
loop_
_entity_poly.entity_id
_entity_poly.type
_entity_poly.pdbx_seq_one_letter_code
_entity_poly.pdbx_strand_id
1 'polypeptide(L)'
;ILIVFILLCLWVFGLFMFVAEIPIQKKYKDKVRTDAIIVLTGGSGRLTSALALLKEGAANLLFISGVYRGLDVRHLLLLMREEGVGIEDRIKIGNAVDTIENANESAEWVKQNDLKSIRLVTSSYHMPRSLLEFKNILPSMTKIVPHPVFPKHVKQEEWWAWPGTALLLISEYNKIMLSWLRLQIQTAFS
;
A
#
# COMPACT_ATOMS: atom_id res chain seq x y z
N ILE A 1 -10.68 7.74 36.19
CA ILE A 1 -10.68 6.29 35.99
C ILE A 1 -11.71 5.90 34.92
N LEU A 2 -13.02 6.27 35.04
CA LEU A 2 -14.07 5.90 34.09
C LEU A 2 -13.77 6.37 32.64
N ILE A 3 -13.32 7.63 32.43
CA ILE A 3 -12.99 8.16 31.12
C ILE A 3 -11.86 7.35 30.45
N VAL A 4 -10.81 7.04 31.19
CA VAL A 4 -9.68 6.23 30.68
C VAL A 4 -10.14 4.83 30.27
N PHE A 5 -11.02 4.22 31.05
CA PHE A 5 -11.61 2.93 30.74
C PHE A 5 -12.45 2.99 29.44
N ILE A 6 -13.30 4.01 29.28
CA ILE A 6 -14.10 4.22 28.07
C ILE A 6 -13.20 4.40 26.86
N LEU A 7 -12.16 5.23 26.97
CA LEU A 7 -11.21 5.45 25.87
C LEU A 7 -10.47 4.17 25.47
N LEU A 8 -10.08 3.35 26.45
CA LEU A 8 -9.47 2.04 26.19
C LEU A 8 -10.44 1.11 25.46
N CYS A 9 -11.70 1.03 25.91
CA CYS A 9 -12.72 0.22 25.24
C CYS A 9 -12.95 0.67 23.79
N LEU A 10 -13.02 1.97 23.54
CA LEU A 10 -13.17 2.52 22.20
C LEU A 10 -11.95 2.20 21.32
N TRP A 11 -10.74 2.30 21.87
CA TRP A 11 -9.51 1.96 21.16
C TRP A 11 -9.47 0.46 20.78
N VAL A 12 -9.80 -0.43 21.74
CA VAL A 12 -9.89 -1.88 21.50
C VAL A 12 -10.95 -2.19 20.45
N PHE A 13 -12.14 -1.62 20.58
CA PHE A 13 -13.21 -1.80 19.59
C PHE A 13 -12.76 -1.36 18.18
N GLY A 14 -12.13 -0.18 18.08
CA GLY A 14 -11.58 0.32 16.81
C GLY A 14 -10.50 -0.59 16.22
N LEU A 15 -9.64 -1.19 17.06
CA LEU A 15 -8.65 -2.16 16.60
C LEU A 15 -9.32 -3.40 15.98
N PHE A 16 -10.37 -3.95 16.57
CA PHE A 16 -11.11 -5.07 16.00
C PHE A 16 -11.79 -4.70 14.67
N MET A 17 -12.39 -3.52 14.59
CA MET A 17 -12.98 -3.00 13.35
C MET A 17 -11.92 -2.84 12.26
N PHE A 18 -10.75 -2.27 12.59
CA PHE A 18 -9.63 -2.14 11.66
C PHE A 18 -9.17 -3.50 11.13
N VAL A 19 -8.99 -4.49 12.02
CA VAL A 19 -8.56 -5.83 11.59
C VAL A 19 -9.61 -6.49 10.70
N ALA A 20 -10.91 -6.28 10.95
CA ALA A 20 -11.99 -6.80 10.12
C ALA A 20 -12.01 -6.20 8.70
N GLU A 21 -11.52 -4.96 8.52
CA GLU A 21 -11.41 -4.31 7.21
C GLU A 21 -10.18 -4.76 6.39
N ILE A 22 -9.19 -5.40 7.03
CA ILE A 22 -8.01 -5.88 6.30
C ILE A 22 -8.42 -6.97 5.31
N PRO A 23 -8.02 -6.87 4.03
CA PRO A 23 -8.34 -7.88 3.02
C PRO A 23 -7.90 -9.29 3.44
N ILE A 24 -8.71 -10.30 3.14
CA ILE A 24 -8.42 -11.72 3.40
C ILE A 24 -8.18 -12.41 2.07
N GLN A 25 -7.13 -13.23 1.97
CA GLN A 25 -6.69 -13.90 0.74
C GLN A 25 -7.80 -14.73 0.09
N LYS A 26 -8.59 -15.47 0.86
CA LYS A 26 -9.68 -16.33 0.37
C LYS A 26 -10.79 -15.56 -0.38
N LYS A 27 -10.97 -14.28 -0.05
CA LYS A 27 -12.02 -13.41 -0.62
C LYS A 27 -11.51 -12.50 -1.74
N TYR A 28 -10.18 -12.45 -1.96
CA TYR A 28 -9.60 -11.53 -2.90
C TYR A 28 -9.42 -12.17 -4.28
N LYS A 29 -10.17 -11.68 -5.27
CA LYS A 29 -10.03 -12.03 -6.69
C LYS A 29 -10.23 -10.76 -7.50
N ASP A 30 -9.21 -10.34 -8.23
CA ASP A 30 -9.28 -9.19 -9.10
C ASP A 30 -8.58 -9.46 -10.44
N LYS A 31 -9.31 -9.22 -11.53
CA LYS A 31 -8.83 -9.34 -12.91
C LYS A 31 -8.95 -8.01 -13.68
N VAL A 32 -9.25 -6.92 -13.00
CA VAL A 32 -9.43 -5.62 -13.64
C VAL A 32 -8.09 -5.10 -14.16
N ARG A 33 -8.02 -4.74 -15.44
CA ARG A 33 -6.86 -4.05 -16.00
C ARG A 33 -6.89 -2.57 -15.58
N THR A 34 -5.70 -2.01 -15.30
CA THR A 34 -5.51 -0.59 -14.96
C THR A 34 -4.46 0.04 -15.88
N ASP A 35 -4.37 1.36 -15.88
CA ASP A 35 -3.37 2.07 -16.69
C ASP A 35 -1.96 1.82 -16.14
N ALA A 36 -1.83 1.82 -14.81
CA ALA A 36 -0.57 1.58 -14.13
C ALA A 36 -0.72 0.75 -12.87
N ILE A 37 0.41 0.17 -12.44
CA ILE A 37 0.62 -0.44 -11.13
C ILE A 37 1.49 0.52 -10.32
N ILE A 38 1.13 0.74 -9.05
CA ILE A 38 1.95 1.41 -8.05
C ILE A 38 2.24 0.41 -6.95
N VAL A 39 3.52 0.12 -6.69
CA VAL A 39 3.92 -0.78 -5.62
C VAL A 39 4.65 -0.01 -4.52
N LEU A 40 4.20 -0.19 -3.28
CA LEU A 40 4.86 0.36 -2.09
C LEU A 40 5.84 -0.67 -1.54
N THR A 41 7.12 -0.38 -1.60
CA THR A 41 8.18 -1.29 -1.12
C THR A 41 8.22 -1.43 0.41
N GLY A 42 9.22 -2.09 0.96
CA GLY A 42 9.39 -2.27 2.41
C GLY A 42 8.64 -3.47 3.01
N GLY A 43 8.10 -4.37 2.18
CA GLY A 43 7.47 -5.61 2.62
C GLY A 43 7.71 -6.76 1.64
N SER A 44 7.78 -8.00 2.17
CA SER A 44 8.04 -9.19 1.37
C SER A 44 6.95 -9.47 0.32
N GLY A 45 7.36 -9.88 -0.87
CA GLY A 45 6.47 -10.32 -1.95
C GLY A 45 5.77 -9.21 -2.73
N ARG A 46 5.83 -7.94 -2.30
CA ARG A 46 5.11 -6.84 -2.97
C ARG A 46 5.69 -6.58 -4.36
N LEU A 47 7.01 -6.42 -4.46
CA LEU A 47 7.68 -6.15 -5.73
C LEU A 47 7.55 -7.34 -6.70
N THR A 48 7.74 -8.56 -6.23
CA THR A 48 7.52 -9.78 -7.03
C THR A 48 6.10 -9.85 -7.59
N SER A 49 5.09 -9.54 -6.75
CA SER A 49 3.69 -9.49 -7.19
C SER A 49 3.45 -8.41 -8.24
N ALA A 50 4.02 -7.22 -8.06
CA ALA A 50 3.88 -6.12 -9.02
C ALA A 50 4.53 -6.43 -10.37
N LEU A 51 5.72 -7.03 -10.36
CA LEU A 51 6.40 -7.45 -11.60
C LEU A 51 5.63 -8.57 -12.33
N ALA A 52 5.08 -9.54 -11.59
CA ALA A 52 4.22 -10.57 -12.18
C ALA A 52 2.99 -9.95 -12.86
N LEU A 53 2.29 -9.04 -12.19
CA LEU A 53 1.15 -8.31 -12.76
C LEU A 53 1.52 -7.51 -14.01
N LEU A 54 2.69 -6.86 -14.03
CA LEU A 54 3.16 -6.13 -15.20
C LEU A 54 3.42 -7.05 -16.39
N LYS A 55 4.03 -8.22 -16.15
CA LYS A 55 4.29 -9.25 -17.16
C LYS A 55 3.00 -9.88 -17.69
N GLU A 56 2.03 -10.10 -16.82
CA GLU A 56 0.70 -10.60 -17.17
C GLU A 56 -0.16 -9.57 -17.94
N GLY A 57 0.33 -8.34 -18.10
CA GLY A 57 -0.38 -7.28 -18.81
C GLY A 57 -1.54 -6.66 -18.01
N ALA A 58 -1.54 -6.82 -16.68
CA ALA A 58 -2.54 -6.19 -15.81
C ALA A 58 -2.50 -4.65 -15.84
N ALA A 59 -1.37 -4.08 -16.26
CA ALA A 59 -1.19 -2.67 -16.58
C ALA A 59 -0.05 -2.47 -17.58
N ASN A 60 0.05 -1.26 -18.14
CA ASN A 60 1.11 -0.91 -19.07
C ASN A 60 2.38 -0.38 -18.37
N LEU A 61 2.22 0.27 -17.22
CA LEU A 61 3.29 0.96 -16.49
C LEU A 61 3.38 0.45 -15.07
N LEU A 62 4.58 0.50 -14.49
CA LEU A 62 4.84 0.19 -13.09
C LEU A 62 5.63 1.33 -12.44
N PHE A 63 5.10 1.89 -11.35
CA PHE A 63 5.80 2.80 -10.47
C PHE A 63 6.18 2.09 -9.17
N ILE A 64 7.47 2.09 -8.85
CA ILE A 64 8.01 1.46 -7.64
C ILE A 64 8.37 2.57 -6.66
N SER A 65 7.56 2.78 -5.64
CA SER A 65 7.75 3.81 -4.63
C SER A 65 8.45 3.25 -3.38
N GLY A 66 9.32 4.05 -2.75
CA GLY A 66 10.04 3.65 -1.54
C GLY A 66 11.27 2.77 -1.80
N VAL A 67 11.95 2.96 -2.90
CA VAL A 67 13.21 2.28 -3.21
C VAL A 67 14.39 3.06 -2.61
N TYR A 68 15.40 2.32 -2.17
CA TYR A 68 16.63 2.92 -1.65
C TYR A 68 17.28 3.85 -2.68
N ARG A 69 17.68 5.04 -2.26
CA ARG A 69 18.30 6.04 -3.14
C ARG A 69 19.56 5.48 -3.81
N GLY A 70 19.64 5.65 -5.14
CA GLY A 70 20.76 5.19 -5.96
C GLY A 70 20.57 3.82 -6.61
N LEU A 71 19.45 3.14 -6.38
CA LEU A 71 19.10 1.93 -7.10
C LEU A 71 18.33 2.27 -8.37
N ASP A 72 18.87 1.92 -9.54
CA ASP A 72 18.18 2.07 -10.81
C ASP A 72 17.34 0.83 -11.17
N VAL A 73 16.51 0.95 -12.23
CA VAL A 73 15.60 -0.12 -12.67
C VAL A 73 16.39 -1.38 -13.05
N ARG A 74 17.50 -1.23 -13.77
CA ARG A 74 18.30 -2.36 -14.25
C ARG A 74 18.90 -3.14 -13.08
N HIS A 75 19.52 -2.47 -12.11
CA HIS A 75 20.04 -3.12 -10.91
C HIS A 75 18.94 -3.79 -10.09
N LEU A 76 17.75 -3.17 -10.00
CA LEU A 76 16.61 -3.77 -9.30
C LEU A 76 16.17 -5.07 -9.97
N LEU A 77 16.04 -5.10 -11.31
CA LEU A 77 15.68 -6.30 -12.05
C LEU A 77 16.74 -7.40 -11.95
N LEU A 78 18.03 -7.04 -11.98
CA LEU A 78 19.15 -7.95 -11.71
C LEU A 78 19.01 -8.64 -10.35
N LEU A 79 18.79 -7.86 -9.29
CA LEU A 79 18.58 -8.37 -7.93
C LEU A 79 17.37 -9.30 -7.83
N MET A 80 16.34 -9.03 -8.62
CA MET A 80 15.12 -9.84 -8.68
C MET A 80 15.26 -11.05 -9.64
N ARG A 81 16.40 -11.24 -10.30
CA ARG A 81 16.64 -12.25 -11.34
C ARG A 81 15.65 -12.17 -12.52
N GLU A 82 15.29 -10.94 -12.89
CA GLU A 82 14.29 -10.63 -13.93
C GLU A 82 14.93 -10.02 -15.18
N GLU A 83 16.16 -10.42 -15.49
CA GLU A 83 16.91 -9.94 -16.64
C GLU A 83 16.29 -10.38 -17.97
N GLY A 84 16.49 -9.57 -19.02
CA GLY A 84 16.12 -9.91 -20.40
C GLY A 84 14.63 -9.92 -20.69
N VAL A 85 13.80 -9.35 -19.81
CA VAL A 85 12.34 -9.36 -19.97
C VAL A 85 11.80 -8.21 -20.84
N GLY A 86 12.64 -7.20 -21.14
CA GLY A 86 12.23 -6.05 -21.99
C GLY A 86 11.12 -5.20 -21.39
N ILE A 87 11.08 -5.09 -20.04
CA ILE A 87 10.07 -4.31 -19.33
C ILE A 87 10.65 -3.03 -18.67
N GLU A 88 11.94 -2.77 -18.84
CA GLU A 88 12.67 -1.69 -18.19
C GLU A 88 12.04 -0.32 -18.47
N ASP A 89 11.69 -0.07 -19.74
CA ASP A 89 11.09 1.20 -20.19
C ASP A 89 9.68 1.45 -19.63
N ARG A 90 9.05 0.40 -19.08
CA ARG A 90 7.72 0.45 -18.45
C ARG A 90 7.78 0.69 -16.95
N ILE A 91 8.99 0.73 -16.37
CA ILE A 91 9.20 0.84 -14.93
C ILE A 91 9.79 2.20 -14.58
N LYS A 92 9.20 2.87 -13.61
CA LYS A 92 9.73 4.08 -12.98
C LYS A 92 9.96 3.81 -11.49
N ILE A 93 11.08 4.29 -10.97
CA ILE A 93 11.43 4.21 -9.55
C ILE A 93 11.29 5.59 -8.91
N GLY A 94 10.65 5.63 -7.75
CA GLY A 94 10.57 6.77 -6.86
C GLY A 94 11.50 6.62 -5.64
N ASN A 95 11.65 7.71 -4.89
CA ASN A 95 12.63 7.82 -3.78
C ASN A 95 11.97 8.10 -2.42
N ALA A 96 10.65 7.95 -2.31
CA ALA A 96 9.89 8.21 -1.09
C ALA A 96 10.39 7.35 0.09
N VAL A 97 10.43 7.93 1.29
CA VAL A 97 10.92 7.25 2.49
C VAL A 97 9.80 6.87 3.47
N ASP A 98 8.60 7.44 3.29
CA ASP A 98 7.44 7.12 4.13
C ASP A 98 6.14 7.02 3.31
N THR A 99 5.02 6.71 3.98
CA THR A 99 3.73 6.48 3.29
C THR A 99 3.12 7.76 2.72
N ILE A 100 3.38 8.92 3.33
CA ILE A 100 2.89 10.21 2.85
C ILE A 100 3.66 10.59 1.59
N GLU A 101 4.98 10.49 1.63
CA GLU A 101 5.83 10.74 0.46
C GLU A 101 5.52 9.76 -0.67
N ASN A 102 5.29 8.47 -0.36
CA ASN A 102 4.83 7.46 -1.34
C ASN A 102 3.55 7.94 -2.05
N ALA A 103 2.57 8.45 -1.32
CA ALA A 103 1.32 8.92 -1.89
C ALA A 103 1.53 10.20 -2.74
N ASN A 104 2.30 11.17 -2.25
CA ASN A 104 2.59 12.42 -2.95
C ASN A 104 3.33 12.17 -4.27
N GLU A 105 4.44 11.42 -4.22
CA GLU A 105 5.27 11.10 -5.38
C GLU A 105 4.47 10.30 -6.44
N SER A 106 3.66 9.34 -5.97
CA SER A 106 2.77 8.57 -6.84
C SER A 106 1.69 9.45 -7.48
N ALA A 107 1.11 10.40 -6.73
CA ALA A 107 0.08 11.30 -7.25
C ALA A 107 0.65 12.25 -8.31
N GLU A 108 1.85 12.76 -8.11
CA GLU A 108 2.54 13.57 -9.09
C GLU A 108 2.81 12.77 -10.37
N TRP A 109 3.31 11.54 -10.24
CA TRP A 109 3.54 10.66 -11.38
C TRP A 109 2.25 10.30 -12.13
N VAL A 110 1.16 10.01 -11.41
CA VAL A 110 -0.18 9.77 -11.99
C VAL A 110 -0.64 10.96 -12.83
N LYS A 111 -0.49 12.18 -12.28
CA LYS A 111 -0.87 13.43 -12.95
C LYS A 111 -0.01 13.69 -14.19
N GLN A 112 1.31 13.52 -14.09
CA GLN A 112 2.23 13.74 -15.21
C GLN A 112 1.97 12.80 -16.40
N ASN A 113 1.46 11.59 -16.14
CA ASN A 113 1.17 10.59 -17.16
C ASN A 113 -0.32 10.49 -17.52
N ASP A 114 -1.17 11.41 -17.03
CA ASP A 114 -2.63 11.45 -17.26
C ASP A 114 -3.35 10.11 -16.98
N LEU A 115 -2.93 9.38 -15.94
CA LEU A 115 -3.46 8.06 -15.63
C LEU A 115 -4.85 8.16 -14.97
N LYS A 116 -5.81 7.37 -15.44
CA LYS A 116 -7.20 7.36 -14.93
C LYS A 116 -7.45 6.23 -13.95
N SER A 117 -6.61 5.21 -13.95
CA SER A 117 -6.73 4.06 -13.06
C SER A 117 -5.37 3.53 -12.63
N ILE A 118 -5.25 3.19 -11.36
CA ILE A 118 -4.05 2.57 -10.79
C ILE A 118 -4.40 1.30 -10.02
N ARG A 119 -3.49 0.35 -10.03
CA ARG A 119 -3.49 -0.81 -9.15
C ARG A 119 -2.48 -0.57 -8.04
N LEU A 120 -2.96 -0.44 -6.80
CA LEU A 120 -2.12 -0.21 -5.64
C LEU A 120 -1.70 -1.53 -5.00
N VAL A 121 -0.42 -1.87 -5.08
CA VAL A 121 0.16 -3.11 -4.55
C VAL A 121 0.88 -2.84 -3.23
N THR A 122 0.39 -3.43 -2.15
CA THR A 122 1.01 -3.39 -0.82
C THR A 122 0.57 -4.57 0.03
N SER A 123 1.12 -4.77 1.23
CA SER A 123 0.67 -5.85 2.12
C SER A 123 -0.76 -5.64 2.60
N SER A 124 -1.50 -6.73 2.81
CA SER A 124 -2.90 -6.69 3.28
C SER A 124 -3.09 -5.80 4.50
N TYR A 125 -2.23 -5.94 5.52
CA TYR A 125 -2.28 -5.16 6.76
C TYR A 125 -1.99 -3.66 6.57
N HIS A 126 -1.26 -3.30 5.51
CA HIS A 126 -0.92 -1.91 5.18
C HIS A 126 -1.93 -1.26 4.22
N MET A 127 -2.77 -2.06 3.56
CA MET A 127 -3.72 -1.59 2.55
C MET A 127 -4.69 -0.52 3.06
N PRO A 128 -5.31 -0.64 4.26
CA PRO A 128 -6.24 0.38 4.74
C PRO A 128 -5.58 1.77 4.86
N ARG A 129 -4.37 1.84 5.43
CA ARG A 129 -3.64 3.11 5.57
C ARG A 129 -3.18 3.67 4.23
N SER A 130 -2.70 2.81 3.34
CA SER A 130 -2.30 3.22 1.99
C SER A 130 -3.49 3.79 1.21
N LEU A 131 -4.66 3.15 1.28
CA LEU A 131 -5.88 3.65 0.64
C LEU A 131 -6.33 5.00 1.22
N LEU A 132 -6.21 5.21 2.53
CA LEU A 132 -6.53 6.48 3.16
C LEU A 132 -5.66 7.62 2.59
N GLU A 133 -4.34 7.43 2.54
CA GLU A 133 -3.40 8.43 2.02
C GLU A 133 -3.60 8.68 0.52
N PHE A 134 -3.70 7.62 -0.28
CA PHE A 134 -3.84 7.72 -1.73
C PHE A 134 -5.17 8.36 -2.16
N LYS A 135 -6.29 8.03 -1.49
CA LYS A 135 -7.59 8.66 -1.77
C LYS A 135 -7.62 10.16 -1.47
N ASN A 136 -6.80 10.59 -0.50
CA ASN A 136 -6.73 12.01 -0.13
C ASN A 136 -5.92 12.84 -1.11
N ILE A 137 -4.91 12.26 -1.78
CA ILE A 137 -3.95 13.02 -2.59
C ILE A 137 -4.14 12.84 -4.10
N LEU A 138 -4.63 11.67 -4.54
CA LEU A 138 -4.87 11.41 -5.96
C LEU A 138 -6.03 12.26 -6.50
N PRO A 139 -6.00 12.63 -7.79
CA PRO A 139 -7.15 13.26 -8.43
C PRO A 139 -8.42 12.44 -8.20
N SER A 140 -9.53 13.09 -7.86
CA SER A 140 -10.81 12.44 -7.50
C SER A 140 -11.35 11.48 -8.57
N MET A 141 -10.98 11.70 -9.83
CA MET A 141 -11.36 10.84 -10.97
C MET A 141 -10.47 9.60 -11.14
N THR A 142 -9.34 9.51 -10.40
CA THR A 142 -8.43 8.36 -10.53
C THR A 142 -9.02 7.15 -9.78
N LYS A 143 -9.31 6.09 -10.52
CA LYS A 143 -9.78 4.83 -9.94
C LYS A 143 -8.62 4.08 -9.28
N ILE A 144 -8.75 3.74 -8.01
CA ILE A 144 -7.79 2.90 -7.28
C ILE A 144 -8.34 1.47 -7.20
N VAL A 145 -7.57 0.50 -7.70
CA VAL A 145 -7.84 -0.93 -7.57
C VAL A 145 -6.84 -1.49 -6.56
N PRO A 146 -7.24 -1.84 -5.34
CA PRO A 146 -6.33 -2.41 -4.34
C PRO A 146 -5.85 -3.79 -4.80
N HIS A 147 -4.58 -4.11 -4.54
CA HIS A 147 -4.00 -5.44 -4.73
C HIS A 147 -3.19 -5.84 -3.50
N PRO A 148 -3.85 -6.42 -2.49
CA PRO A 148 -3.20 -6.83 -1.25
C PRO A 148 -2.31 -8.04 -1.46
N VAL A 149 -1.06 -7.95 -0.99
CA VAL A 149 -0.12 -9.06 -0.88
C VAL A 149 -0.24 -9.65 0.52
N PHE A 150 -0.25 -10.99 0.63
CA PHE A 150 -0.45 -11.71 1.88
C PHE A 150 0.86 -12.38 2.33
N PRO A 151 1.67 -11.73 3.19
CA PRO A 151 2.92 -12.33 3.65
C PRO A 151 2.67 -13.56 4.53
N LYS A 152 3.34 -14.67 4.25
CA LYS A 152 3.14 -15.97 4.95
C LYS A 152 3.38 -15.91 6.47
N HIS A 153 4.24 -14.99 6.92
CA HIS A 153 4.57 -14.82 8.34
C HIS A 153 3.50 -14.03 9.12
N VAL A 154 2.54 -13.38 8.45
CA VAL A 154 1.44 -12.65 9.09
C VAL A 154 0.22 -13.56 9.20
N LYS A 155 -0.12 -13.96 10.41
CA LYS A 155 -1.24 -14.87 10.73
C LYS A 155 -2.50 -14.06 11.02
N GLN A 156 -3.09 -13.45 10.00
CA GLN A 156 -4.16 -12.48 10.14
C GLN A 156 -5.44 -13.06 10.77
N GLU A 157 -5.82 -14.31 10.45
CA GLU A 157 -7.06 -14.96 10.94
C GLU A 157 -7.01 -15.23 12.46
N GLU A 158 -5.79 -15.44 13.01
CA GLU A 158 -5.55 -15.74 14.44
C GLU A 158 -4.54 -14.73 15.03
N TRP A 159 -4.64 -13.48 14.62
CA TRP A 159 -3.64 -12.47 14.92
C TRP A 159 -3.33 -12.30 16.42
N TRP A 160 -4.34 -12.49 17.28
CA TRP A 160 -4.20 -12.39 18.75
C TRP A 160 -3.34 -13.51 19.34
N ALA A 161 -3.27 -14.68 18.69
CA ALA A 161 -2.47 -15.82 19.13
C ALA A 161 -0.98 -15.69 18.74
N TRP A 162 -0.63 -14.74 17.87
CA TRP A 162 0.71 -14.53 17.34
C TRP A 162 1.25 -13.16 17.73
N PRO A 163 2.11 -13.05 18.78
CA PRO A 163 2.56 -11.74 19.29
C PRO A 163 3.16 -10.83 18.22
N GLY A 164 3.96 -11.36 17.29
CA GLY A 164 4.53 -10.57 16.19
C GLY A 164 3.47 -10.00 15.24
N THR A 165 2.42 -10.78 14.92
CA THR A 165 1.30 -10.30 14.12
C THR A 165 0.46 -9.30 14.90
N ALA A 166 0.19 -9.55 16.18
CA ALA A 166 -0.55 -8.63 17.03
C ALA A 166 0.13 -7.26 17.11
N LEU A 167 1.43 -7.22 17.40
CA LEU A 167 2.21 -5.98 17.44
C LEU A 167 2.21 -5.24 16.10
N LEU A 168 2.33 -5.98 14.98
CA LEU A 168 2.27 -5.40 13.64
C LEU A 168 0.92 -4.72 13.38
N LEU A 169 -0.19 -5.41 13.67
CA LEU A 169 -1.54 -4.87 13.45
C LEU A 169 -1.87 -3.70 14.37
N ILE A 170 -1.48 -3.77 15.64
CA ILE A 170 -1.60 -2.66 16.59
C ILE A 170 -0.80 -1.44 16.09
N SER A 171 0.42 -1.65 15.61
CA SER A 171 1.24 -0.58 15.05
C SER A 171 0.58 0.07 13.82
N GLU A 172 0.05 -0.73 12.88
CA GLU A 172 -0.64 -0.19 11.70
C GLU A 172 -1.95 0.51 12.08
N TYR A 173 -2.70 0.00 13.05
CA TYR A 173 -3.89 0.66 13.60
C TYR A 173 -3.57 2.04 14.18
N ASN A 174 -2.54 2.15 15.01
CA ASN A 174 -2.14 3.44 15.56
C ASN A 174 -1.68 4.41 14.45
N LYS A 175 -0.96 3.94 13.44
CA LYS A 175 -0.53 4.75 12.30
C LYS A 175 -1.72 5.25 11.47
N ILE A 176 -2.74 4.41 11.21
CA ILE A 176 -3.91 4.86 10.45
C ILE A 176 -4.72 5.89 11.25
N MET A 177 -4.84 5.74 12.57
CA MET A 177 -5.48 6.74 13.42
C MET A 177 -4.76 8.10 13.35
N LEU A 178 -3.42 8.09 13.42
CA LEU A 178 -2.61 9.31 13.29
C LEU A 178 -2.74 9.93 11.88
N SER A 179 -2.73 9.11 10.84
CA SER A 179 -2.96 9.57 9.46
C SER A 179 -4.34 10.22 9.32
N TRP A 180 -5.37 9.58 9.84
CA TRP A 180 -6.73 10.12 9.80
C TRP A 180 -6.84 11.44 10.55
N LEU A 181 -6.30 11.53 11.78
CA LEU A 181 -6.30 12.75 12.57
C LEU A 181 -5.59 13.91 11.85
N ARG A 182 -4.41 13.64 11.28
CA ARG A 182 -3.66 14.62 10.48
C ARG A 182 -4.49 15.14 9.31
N LEU A 183 -5.16 14.24 8.57
CA LEU A 183 -5.99 14.63 7.44
C LEU A 183 -7.21 15.49 7.87
N GLN A 184 -7.85 15.16 9.01
CA GLN A 184 -8.95 16.00 9.56
C GLN A 184 -8.46 17.41 9.91
N ILE A 185 -7.30 17.54 10.55
CA ILE A 185 -6.69 18.82 10.88
C ILE A 185 -6.40 19.61 9.60
N GLN A 186 -5.79 19.01 8.59
CA GLN A 186 -5.50 19.65 7.31
C GLN A 186 -6.77 20.20 6.63
N THR A 187 -7.85 19.39 6.61
CA THR A 187 -9.12 19.81 6.03
C THR A 187 -9.81 20.92 6.81
N ALA A 188 -9.63 20.99 8.14
CA ALA A 188 -10.23 22.03 8.97
C ALA A 188 -9.54 23.41 8.83
N PHE A 189 -8.29 23.44 8.34
CA PHE A 189 -7.49 24.65 8.18
C PHE A 189 -7.22 25.03 6.71
N SER A 190 -7.74 24.31 5.73
CA SER A 190 -7.70 24.62 4.29
C SER A 190 -9.00 25.26 3.81
#